data_dee9a9871c62c5aacc86d8e47e153543
#
_entry.id   dee9a9871c62c5aacc86d8e47e153543
#
_cell.length_a   1.000
_cell.length_b   1.000
_cell.length_c   1.000
_cell.angle_alpha   90.00
_cell.angle_beta   90.00
_cell.angle_gamma   90.00
#
_symmetry.space_group_name_H-M   'P 1'
#
loop_
_entity.id
_entity.type
_entity.pdbx_description
1 polymer ?
#
loop_
_entity_poly.entity_id
_entity_poly.type
_entity_poly.pdbx_seq_one_letter_code
_entity_poly.pdbx_strand_id
1 'polypeptide(L)'
;GAYIINLIKDDPSPFKPKSDEETVTEEKKPEADTKKPLKGKQAEKTEKDTTKTAKEPVNVVINFKNIERRTIAMPLSRANYSTIISGLSGTVFIGQQKEGVTGLVIQKYTLEKREAKEFISGASQVSISNDGNKMLARIGSDWKIMNTASATGSDGKTVKIALKTKLDRSEEWNQIFEEAWRYEKD
;
A
#
# COMPACT_ATOMS: atom_id res chain seq x y z
N GLY A 1 -13.64 -10.84 11.41
CA GLY A 1 -12.25 -10.64 11.83
C GLY A 1 -11.28 -10.78 10.68
N ALA A 2 -10.05 -10.28 10.85
CA ALA A 2 -8.96 -10.47 9.90
C ALA A 2 -8.00 -11.54 10.45
N TYR A 3 -7.45 -12.35 9.55
CA TYR A 3 -6.60 -13.48 9.90
C TYR A 3 -5.36 -13.50 9.02
N ILE A 4 -4.26 -14.02 9.55
CA ILE A 4 -3.02 -14.31 8.83
C ILE A 4 -2.81 -15.81 8.79
N ILE A 5 -2.36 -16.32 7.66
CA ILE A 5 -2.04 -17.74 7.47
C ILE A 5 -0.56 -17.85 7.14
N ASN A 6 0.17 -18.65 7.93
CA ASN A 6 1.53 -19.03 7.59
C ASN A 6 1.52 -20.10 6.50
N LEU A 7 2.11 -19.79 5.34
CA LEU A 7 2.11 -20.70 4.19
C LEU A 7 3.08 -21.85 4.37
N ILE A 8 4.20 -21.64 5.04
CA ILE A 8 5.22 -22.65 5.32
C ILE A 8 5.01 -23.19 6.73
N LYS A 9 5.14 -24.52 6.89
CA LYS A 9 4.85 -25.21 8.16
C LYS A 9 5.79 -24.80 9.31
N ASP A 10 7.06 -24.60 8.99
CA ASP A 10 8.11 -24.37 9.98
C ASP A 10 8.46 -22.90 10.18
N ASP A 11 7.74 -22.00 9.46
CA ASP A 11 7.91 -20.57 9.65
C ASP A 11 7.41 -20.13 11.03
N PRO A 12 8.19 -19.31 11.73
CA PRO A 12 7.78 -18.77 13.01
C PRO A 12 6.51 -17.92 12.88
N SER A 13 5.62 -18.03 13.87
CA SER A 13 4.43 -17.17 13.93
C SER A 13 4.85 -15.68 13.90
N PRO A 14 4.21 -14.83 13.08
CA PRO A 14 4.47 -13.39 13.05
C PRO A 14 4.10 -12.71 14.39
N PHE A 15 3.36 -13.43 15.26
CA PHE A 15 2.93 -12.94 16.57
C PHE A 15 3.61 -13.65 17.73
N LYS A 16 4.82 -14.19 17.53
CA LYS A 16 5.61 -14.72 18.66
C LYS A 16 5.73 -13.65 19.76
N PRO A 17 5.69 -14.02 21.06
CA PRO A 17 6.03 -13.10 22.12
C PRO A 17 7.39 -12.46 21.84
N LYS A 18 7.50 -11.17 22.02
CA LYS A 18 8.81 -10.50 22.01
C LYS A 18 9.49 -10.89 23.30
N SER A 19 10.77 -11.29 23.21
CA SER A 19 11.57 -11.50 24.43
C SER A 19 11.71 -10.15 25.13
N ASP A 20 11.47 -10.13 26.44
CA ASP A 20 11.71 -8.97 27.30
C ASP A 20 13.20 -8.81 27.66
N GLU A 21 14.08 -9.62 27.06
CA GLU A 21 15.52 -9.41 27.21
C GLU A 21 15.89 -8.08 26.57
N GLU A 22 16.15 -7.10 27.42
CA GLU A 22 16.79 -5.86 27.04
C GLU A 22 18.11 -6.22 26.37
N THR A 23 18.22 -5.96 25.07
CA THR A 23 19.52 -5.97 24.40
C THR A 23 20.32 -4.83 25.01
N VAL A 24 21.21 -5.16 25.95
CA VAL A 24 22.24 -4.25 26.45
C VAL A 24 23.08 -3.84 25.25
N THR A 25 22.79 -2.69 24.70
CA THR A 25 23.63 -2.06 23.68
C THR A 25 24.88 -1.61 24.40
N GLU A 26 25.96 -2.35 24.27
CA GLU A 26 27.28 -1.88 24.71
C GLU A 26 27.56 -0.57 23.96
N GLU A 27 27.52 0.53 24.70
CA GLU A 27 27.99 1.84 24.24
C GLU A 27 29.47 1.73 23.92
N LYS A 28 29.82 1.63 22.65
CA LYS A 28 31.19 1.89 22.20
C LYS A 28 31.50 3.37 22.41
N LYS A 29 32.30 3.63 23.45
CA LYS A 29 32.93 4.90 23.75
C LYS A 29 33.68 5.44 22.51
N PRO A 30 33.51 6.71 22.13
CA PRO A 30 34.29 7.28 21.04
C PRO A 30 35.69 7.63 21.51
N GLU A 31 36.70 7.01 20.91
CA GLU A 31 38.05 7.53 20.96
C GLU A 31 38.19 8.67 19.94
N ALA A 32 38.60 9.82 20.49
CA ALA A 32 38.99 10.98 19.71
C ALA A 32 40.44 10.77 19.21
N ASP A 33 40.72 11.07 17.95
CA ASP A 33 41.89 11.93 17.63
C ASP A 33 41.91 12.38 16.16
N THR A 34 41.92 13.68 16.06
CA THR A 34 42.66 14.63 15.23
C THR A 34 43.12 14.28 13.82
N LYS A 35 42.72 15.04 12.86
CA LYS A 35 43.41 16.05 12.02
C LYS A 35 42.83 16.21 10.60
N LYS A 36 42.35 17.43 10.32
CA LYS A 36 42.26 18.02 8.97
C LYS A 36 43.62 18.21 8.32
N PRO A 37 43.78 18.40 6.98
CA PRO A 37 43.19 19.52 6.26
C PRO A 37 42.76 19.30 4.78
N LEU A 38 41.81 20.12 4.38
CA LEU A 38 41.53 20.78 3.08
C LEU A 38 42.29 20.41 1.80
N LYS A 39 41.63 20.08 0.69
CA LYS A 39 41.49 20.92 -0.52
C LYS A 39 40.81 20.19 -1.68
N GLY A 40 39.95 20.90 -2.37
CA GLY A 40 39.88 20.93 -3.84
C GLY A 40 38.72 20.27 -4.52
N LYS A 41 37.72 21.07 -4.86
CA LYS A 41 36.88 21.12 -6.10
C LYS A 41 36.98 19.93 -7.08
N GLN A 42 35.84 19.27 -7.37
CA GLN A 42 35.26 19.40 -8.71
C GLN A 42 33.87 18.71 -8.73
N ALA A 43 32.90 19.43 -9.25
CA ALA A 43 31.56 18.94 -9.50
C ALA A 43 31.61 18.00 -10.70
N GLU A 44 31.30 16.75 -10.51
CA GLU A 44 31.01 15.84 -11.60
C GLU A 44 29.58 15.32 -11.42
N LYS A 45 28.77 15.74 -12.36
CA LYS A 45 27.35 15.45 -12.48
C LYS A 45 27.25 14.02 -12.96
N THR A 46 27.21 13.06 -12.04
CA THR A 46 26.97 11.66 -12.38
C THR A 46 25.46 11.47 -12.51
N GLU A 47 25.00 11.35 -13.74
CA GLU A 47 23.67 10.80 -14.03
C GLU A 47 23.55 9.43 -13.40
N LYS A 48 22.71 9.34 -12.40
CA LYS A 48 22.38 8.09 -11.73
C LYS A 48 21.48 7.29 -12.67
N ASP A 49 22.10 6.46 -13.46
CA ASP A 49 21.46 5.41 -14.23
C ASP A 49 20.65 4.53 -13.25
N THR A 50 19.34 4.70 -13.26
CA THR A 50 18.42 3.86 -12.51
C THR A 50 18.23 2.56 -13.25
N THR A 51 19.22 1.71 -13.21
CA THR A 51 19.05 0.30 -13.54
C THR A 51 18.05 -0.28 -12.55
N LYS A 52 16.81 -0.39 -12.94
CA LYS A 52 15.78 -1.16 -12.24
C LYS A 52 16.28 -2.61 -12.20
N THR A 53 16.88 -2.97 -11.09
CA THR A 53 17.14 -4.39 -10.77
C THR A 53 15.78 -5.07 -10.77
N ALA A 54 15.50 -5.87 -11.80
CA ALA A 54 14.32 -6.71 -11.85
C ALA A 54 14.36 -7.59 -10.60
N LYS A 55 13.39 -7.41 -9.69
CA LYS A 55 13.26 -8.29 -8.53
C LYS A 55 13.01 -9.69 -9.07
N GLU A 56 13.88 -10.63 -8.70
CA GLU A 56 13.68 -12.03 -9.01
C GLU A 56 12.28 -12.47 -8.54
N PRO A 57 11.57 -13.30 -9.32
CA PRO A 57 10.26 -13.77 -8.93
C PRO A 57 10.38 -14.56 -7.60
N VAL A 58 9.63 -14.12 -6.60
CA VAL A 58 9.58 -14.81 -5.30
C VAL A 58 8.92 -16.17 -5.51
N ASN A 59 9.67 -17.26 -5.27
CA ASN A 59 9.10 -18.59 -5.29
C ASN A 59 8.28 -18.83 -4.02
N VAL A 60 6.95 -18.88 -4.16
CA VAL A 60 6.02 -19.08 -3.05
C VAL A 60 5.77 -20.58 -2.88
N VAL A 61 6.19 -21.13 -1.74
CA VAL A 61 5.93 -22.52 -1.36
C VAL A 61 4.78 -22.57 -0.35
N ILE A 62 3.76 -23.39 -0.64
CA ILE A 62 2.58 -23.54 0.21
C ILE A 62 2.48 -24.99 0.69
N ASN A 63 2.53 -25.19 2.01
CA ASN A 63 2.27 -26.46 2.63
C ASN A 63 0.79 -26.57 3.00
N PHE A 64 0.01 -27.37 2.29
CA PHE A 64 -1.43 -27.48 2.53
C PHE A 64 -1.79 -28.31 3.78
N LYS A 65 -0.93 -29.25 4.19
CA LYS A 65 -1.21 -30.12 5.35
C LYS A 65 -1.36 -29.29 6.63
N ASN A 66 -2.53 -29.37 7.27
CA ASN A 66 -2.88 -28.66 8.50
C ASN A 66 -2.78 -27.11 8.38
N ILE A 67 -3.11 -26.54 7.23
CA ILE A 67 -3.05 -25.10 6.99
C ILE A 67 -4.03 -24.33 7.89
N GLU A 68 -5.16 -24.94 8.23
CA GLU A 68 -6.17 -24.38 9.13
C GLU A 68 -5.61 -24.11 10.54
N ARG A 69 -4.68 -24.92 11.02
CA ARG A 69 -4.02 -24.74 12.33
C ARG A 69 -2.97 -23.62 12.34
N ARG A 70 -2.62 -23.12 11.17
CA ARG A 70 -1.66 -22.00 11.00
C ARG A 70 -2.36 -20.68 10.73
N THR A 71 -3.68 -20.67 10.86
CA THR A 71 -4.50 -19.47 10.77
C THR A 71 -4.55 -18.79 12.12
N ILE A 72 -4.05 -17.55 12.19
CA ILE A 72 -3.90 -16.79 13.42
C ILE A 72 -4.73 -15.51 13.28
N ALA A 73 -5.55 -15.21 14.28
CA ALA A 73 -6.31 -13.97 14.31
C ALA A 73 -5.36 -12.77 14.48
N MET A 74 -5.57 -11.73 13.68
CA MET A 74 -4.84 -10.48 13.87
C MET A 74 -5.32 -9.78 15.15
N PRO A 75 -4.43 -9.17 15.94
CA PRO A 75 -4.79 -8.43 17.15
C PRO A 75 -5.45 -7.09 16.78
N LEU A 76 -6.66 -7.18 16.29
CA LEU A 76 -7.49 -6.04 15.89
C LEU A 76 -8.72 -5.95 16.77
N SER A 77 -9.20 -4.73 17.02
CA SER A 77 -10.48 -4.50 17.70
C SER A 77 -11.63 -5.09 16.89
N ARG A 78 -12.71 -5.46 17.57
CA ARG A 78 -13.90 -5.96 16.89
C ARG A 78 -14.55 -4.83 16.07
N ALA A 79 -14.64 -4.99 14.77
CA ALA A 79 -15.21 -4.01 13.85
C ALA A 79 -15.78 -4.69 12.58
N ASN A 80 -16.54 -3.95 11.81
CA ASN A 80 -17.03 -4.40 10.51
C ASN A 80 -15.95 -4.13 9.43
N TYR A 81 -15.09 -5.11 9.20
CA TYR A 81 -14.04 -5.06 8.18
C TYR A 81 -14.59 -5.53 6.85
N SER A 82 -14.43 -4.72 5.81
CA SER A 82 -14.94 -4.99 4.46
C SER A 82 -13.84 -5.25 3.43
N THR A 83 -12.64 -4.73 3.65
CA THR A 83 -11.55 -4.77 2.66
C THR A 83 -10.22 -5.01 3.33
N ILE A 84 -9.39 -5.85 2.71
CA ILE A 84 -7.99 -6.08 3.11
C ILE A 84 -7.14 -5.95 1.84
N ILE A 85 -6.13 -5.09 1.88
CA ILE A 85 -5.23 -4.84 0.75
C ILE A 85 -3.79 -4.93 1.27
N SER A 86 -2.94 -5.67 0.56
CA SER A 86 -1.50 -5.74 0.87
C SER A 86 -0.82 -4.42 0.51
N GLY A 87 0.05 -3.95 1.38
CA GLY A 87 0.92 -2.80 1.15
C GLY A 87 2.37 -3.20 0.96
N LEU A 88 3.28 -2.37 1.47
CA LEU A 88 4.69 -2.72 1.58
C LEU A 88 4.88 -3.93 2.47
N SER A 89 6.00 -4.63 2.30
CA SER A 89 6.35 -5.78 3.16
C SER A 89 6.15 -5.46 4.64
N GLY A 90 5.43 -6.34 5.34
CA GLY A 90 5.07 -6.14 6.75
C GLY A 90 3.93 -5.16 7.02
N THR A 91 3.26 -4.63 5.98
CA THR A 91 2.11 -3.73 6.14
C THR A 91 0.87 -4.22 5.42
N VAL A 92 -0.29 -4.03 6.03
CA VAL A 92 -1.60 -4.36 5.47
C VAL A 92 -2.54 -3.19 5.69
N PHE A 93 -3.32 -2.85 4.68
CA PHE A 93 -4.37 -1.85 4.78
C PHE A 93 -5.72 -2.54 4.95
N ILE A 94 -6.45 -2.13 5.96
CA ILE A 94 -7.72 -2.74 6.33
C ILE A 94 -8.79 -1.67 6.30
N GLY A 95 -9.81 -1.87 5.48
CA GLY A 95 -10.97 -1.00 5.40
C GLY A 95 -12.05 -1.46 6.37
N GLN A 96 -12.48 -0.57 7.23
CA GLN A 96 -13.61 -0.77 8.12
C GLN A 96 -14.71 0.23 7.87
N GLN A 97 -15.94 -0.21 8.05
CA GLN A 97 -17.09 0.68 8.10
C GLN A 97 -17.28 1.17 9.52
N LYS A 98 -17.24 2.49 9.71
CA LYS A 98 -17.39 3.14 11.02
C LYS A 98 -18.68 3.96 11.01
N GLU A 99 -19.43 3.87 12.08
CA GLU A 99 -20.66 4.64 12.25
C GLU A 99 -20.37 6.15 12.21
N GLY A 100 -21.21 6.90 11.50
CA GLY A 100 -21.04 8.35 11.32
C GLY A 100 -20.01 8.78 10.27
N VAL A 101 -19.35 7.83 9.60
CA VAL A 101 -18.40 8.13 8.50
C VAL A 101 -18.98 7.66 7.18
N THR A 102 -19.12 8.57 6.23
CA THR A 102 -19.49 8.21 4.85
C THR A 102 -18.29 7.58 4.15
N GLY A 103 -18.39 6.30 3.76
CA GLY A 103 -17.31 5.54 3.17
C GLY A 103 -16.51 4.73 4.20
N LEU A 104 -15.35 4.23 3.78
CA LEU A 104 -14.48 3.39 4.58
C LEU A 104 -13.43 4.20 5.33
N VAL A 105 -13.15 3.78 6.54
CA VAL A 105 -11.94 4.18 7.27
C VAL A 105 -10.86 3.14 6.98
N ILE A 106 -9.79 3.54 6.32
CA ILE A 106 -8.66 2.67 6.01
C ILE A 106 -7.64 2.78 7.13
N GLN A 107 -7.36 1.65 7.75
CA GLN A 107 -6.33 1.52 8.77
C GLN A 107 -5.09 0.87 8.18
N LYS A 108 -3.91 1.40 8.50
CA LYS A 108 -2.62 0.79 8.20
C LYS A 108 -2.22 -0.07 9.39
N TYR A 109 -2.17 -1.37 9.19
CA TYR A 109 -1.66 -2.33 10.14
C TYR A 109 -0.21 -2.64 9.85
N THR A 110 0.65 -2.58 10.87
CA THR A 110 2.08 -2.91 10.77
C THR A 110 2.36 -4.15 11.60
N LEU A 111 2.88 -5.19 10.96
CA LEU A 111 3.19 -6.49 11.61
C LEU A 111 4.22 -6.34 12.73
N GLU A 112 5.24 -5.51 12.53
CA GLU A 112 6.29 -5.29 13.53
C GLU A 112 5.76 -4.68 14.82
N LYS A 113 4.89 -3.66 14.70
CA LYS A 113 4.30 -2.95 15.86
C LYS A 113 3.04 -3.65 16.38
N ARG A 114 2.44 -4.51 15.58
CA ARG A 114 1.15 -5.19 15.86
C ARG A 114 0.02 -4.21 16.14
N GLU A 115 0.07 -3.04 15.52
CA GLU A 115 -0.87 -1.95 15.70
C GLU A 115 -1.54 -1.58 14.39
N ALA A 116 -2.83 -1.24 14.47
CA ALA A 116 -3.58 -0.61 13.39
C ALA A 116 -3.75 0.88 13.69
N LYS A 117 -3.34 1.74 12.77
CA LYS A 117 -3.54 3.19 12.87
C LYS A 117 -4.37 3.67 11.70
N GLU A 118 -5.24 4.63 11.95
CA GLU A 118 -6.03 5.26 10.90
C GLU A 118 -5.10 5.91 9.88
N PHE A 119 -5.27 5.54 8.61
CA PHE A 119 -4.49 6.07 7.50
C PHE A 119 -5.27 7.14 6.73
N ILE A 120 -6.49 6.83 6.31
CA ILE A 120 -7.44 7.77 5.69
C ILE A 120 -8.86 7.44 6.10
N SER A 121 -9.73 8.44 6.07
CA SER A 121 -11.15 8.32 6.36
C SER A 121 -11.99 8.77 5.17
N GLY A 122 -13.19 8.21 5.02
CA GLY A 122 -14.15 8.59 3.97
C GLY A 122 -13.82 8.07 2.58
N ALA A 123 -13.02 7.02 2.46
CA ALA A 123 -12.68 6.42 1.16
C ALA A 123 -13.82 5.57 0.62
N SER A 124 -14.22 5.81 -0.63
CA SER A 124 -15.20 4.98 -1.34
C SER A 124 -14.54 3.86 -2.17
N GLN A 125 -13.36 4.12 -2.70
CA GLN A 125 -12.56 3.17 -3.47
C GLN A 125 -11.09 3.32 -3.09
N VAL A 126 -10.38 2.21 -3.01
CA VAL A 126 -8.96 2.17 -2.67
C VAL A 126 -8.25 1.13 -3.53
N SER A 127 -7.11 1.51 -4.07
CA SER A 127 -6.21 0.62 -4.81
C SER A 127 -4.77 0.93 -4.45
N ILE A 128 -3.94 -0.09 -4.41
CA ILE A 128 -2.50 0.04 -4.13
C ILE A 128 -1.74 -0.36 -5.39
N SER A 129 -0.66 0.38 -5.70
CA SER A 129 0.24 0.06 -6.80
C SER A 129 0.92 -1.29 -6.59
N ASN A 130 1.28 -1.97 -7.68
CA ASN A 130 1.90 -3.30 -7.63
C ASN A 130 3.21 -3.36 -6.81
N ASP A 131 3.93 -2.25 -6.73
CA ASP A 131 5.14 -2.11 -5.91
C ASP A 131 4.84 -1.82 -4.43
N GLY A 132 3.58 -1.65 -4.06
CA GLY A 132 3.13 -1.35 -2.70
C GLY A 132 3.40 0.09 -2.24
N ASN A 133 4.01 0.96 -3.07
CA ASN A 133 4.50 2.27 -2.63
C ASN A 133 3.42 3.36 -2.65
N LYS A 134 2.44 3.24 -3.53
CA LYS A 134 1.41 4.26 -3.73
C LYS A 134 0.02 3.69 -3.50
N MET A 135 -0.81 4.50 -2.90
CA MET A 135 -2.24 4.24 -2.76
C MET A 135 -3.01 5.29 -3.53
N LEU A 136 -3.94 4.85 -4.36
CA LEU A 136 -4.97 5.67 -4.99
C LEU A 136 -6.26 5.48 -4.20
N ALA A 137 -6.83 6.56 -3.71
CA ALA A 137 -8.10 6.51 -3.01
C ALA A 137 -9.07 7.57 -3.54
N ARG A 138 -10.35 7.21 -3.62
CA ARG A 138 -11.42 8.16 -3.90
C ARG A 138 -12.04 8.60 -2.58
N ILE A 139 -11.96 9.90 -2.30
CA ILE A 139 -12.54 10.53 -1.11
C ILE A 139 -13.53 11.59 -1.58
N GLY A 140 -14.81 11.33 -1.35
CA GLY A 140 -15.87 12.14 -1.96
C GLY A 140 -15.84 12.05 -3.49
N SER A 141 -15.70 13.20 -4.17
CA SER A 141 -15.55 13.31 -5.63
C SER A 141 -14.10 13.20 -6.12
N ASP A 142 -13.13 13.36 -5.24
CA ASP A 142 -11.73 13.52 -5.60
C ASP A 142 -10.94 12.21 -5.54
N TRP A 143 -10.08 12.02 -6.52
CA TRP A 143 -9.05 11.00 -6.50
C TRP A 143 -7.76 11.55 -5.93
N LYS A 144 -7.19 10.84 -4.96
CA LYS A 144 -5.93 11.23 -4.31
C LYS A 144 -4.90 10.11 -4.39
N ILE A 145 -3.66 10.48 -4.71
CA ILE A 145 -2.51 9.58 -4.66
C ILE A 145 -1.68 9.95 -3.43
N MET A 146 -1.39 8.95 -2.61
CA MET A 146 -0.62 9.10 -1.38
C MET A 146 0.46 8.04 -1.25
N ASN A 147 1.44 8.29 -0.40
CA ASN A 147 2.52 7.35 -0.15
C ASN A 147 2.13 6.38 0.96
N THR A 148 2.20 5.08 0.69
CA THR A 148 1.88 4.02 1.67
C THR A 148 2.90 3.91 2.81
N ALA A 149 4.14 4.39 2.61
CA ALA A 149 5.15 4.42 3.66
C ALA A 149 4.82 5.44 4.76
N SER A 150 4.10 6.53 4.43
CA SER A 150 3.71 7.56 5.38
C SER A 150 2.90 7.00 6.55
N ALA A 151 2.93 7.69 7.68
CA ALA A 151 2.14 7.33 8.86
C ALA A 151 0.64 7.51 8.63
N THR A 152 0.27 8.53 7.86
CA THR A 152 -1.11 8.87 7.48
C THR A 152 -1.16 9.21 5.98
N GLY A 153 -2.35 9.19 5.39
CA GLY A 153 -2.57 9.62 4.00
C GLY A 153 -2.82 11.12 3.83
N SER A 154 -2.47 11.94 4.82
CA SER A 154 -2.70 13.40 4.81
C SER A 154 -1.91 14.12 3.72
N ASP A 155 -0.81 13.56 3.24
CA ASP A 155 0.05 14.07 2.16
C ASP A 155 -0.51 13.77 0.75
N GLY A 156 -1.73 13.23 0.66
CA GLY A 156 -2.38 12.85 -0.58
C GLY A 156 -2.52 14.00 -1.58
N LYS A 157 -1.97 13.82 -2.78
CA LYS A 157 -2.10 14.77 -3.89
C LYS A 157 -3.35 14.45 -4.70
N THR A 158 -4.22 15.44 -4.92
CA THR A 158 -5.39 15.29 -5.78
C THR A 158 -4.97 15.11 -7.23
N VAL A 159 -5.53 14.11 -7.88
CA VAL A 159 -5.32 13.85 -9.31
C VAL A 159 -6.23 14.77 -10.12
N LYS A 160 -5.63 15.72 -10.83
CA LYS A 160 -6.35 16.56 -11.78
C LYS A 160 -6.42 15.84 -13.12
N ILE A 161 -7.62 15.47 -13.54
CA ILE A 161 -7.85 14.81 -14.81
C ILE A 161 -8.42 15.84 -15.79
N ALA A 162 -7.66 16.17 -16.83
CA ALA A 162 -8.11 17.00 -17.93
C ALA A 162 -8.14 16.15 -19.20
N LEU A 163 -9.26 15.46 -19.41
CA LEU A 163 -9.46 14.66 -20.60
C LEU A 163 -9.92 15.56 -21.75
N LYS A 164 -9.27 15.40 -22.89
CA LYS A 164 -9.72 15.99 -24.16
C LYS A 164 -9.99 14.84 -25.12
N THR A 165 -11.18 14.78 -25.65
CA THR A 165 -11.51 13.84 -26.72
C THR A 165 -11.71 14.63 -28.02
N LYS A 166 -11.25 14.05 -29.13
CA LYS A 166 -11.56 14.54 -30.45
C LYS A 166 -12.80 13.79 -30.92
N LEU A 167 -13.87 14.52 -31.16
CA LEU A 167 -15.12 13.97 -31.65
C LEU A 167 -15.26 14.33 -33.12
N ASP A 168 -15.41 13.32 -33.98
CA ASP A 168 -15.86 13.52 -35.36
C ASP A 168 -17.40 13.41 -35.38
N ARG A 169 -18.05 14.57 -35.57
CA ARG A 169 -19.51 14.63 -35.52
C ARG A 169 -20.17 13.88 -36.67
N SER A 170 -19.50 13.75 -37.80
CA SER A 170 -20.06 13.00 -38.93
C SER A 170 -20.13 11.51 -38.63
N GLU A 171 -19.07 10.95 -38.04
CA GLU A 171 -19.04 9.55 -37.61
C GLU A 171 -20.01 9.31 -36.45
N GLU A 172 -20.09 10.23 -35.48
CA GLU A 172 -21.03 10.15 -34.38
C GLU A 172 -22.49 10.11 -34.87
N TRP A 173 -22.84 10.98 -35.82
CA TRP A 173 -24.21 11.00 -36.36
C TRP A 173 -24.54 9.72 -37.13
N ASN A 174 -23.61 9.17 -37.89
CA ASN A 174 -23.79 7.89 -38.55
C ASN A 174 -24.04 6.75 -37.54
N GLN A 175 -23.26 6.74 -36.46
CA GLN A 175 -23.44 5.77 -35.40
C GLN A 175 -24.82 5.93 -34.71
N ILE A 176 -25.22 7.15 -34.37
CA ILE A 176 -26.52 7.44 -33.76
C ILE A 176 -27.68 6.96 -34.69
N PHE A 177 -27.57 7.24 -36.00
CA PHE A 177 -28.54 6.79 -36.97
C PHE A 177 -28.65 5.27 -37.06
N GLU A 178 -27.49 4.56 -37.12
CA GLU A 178 -27.49 3.12 -37.17
C GLU A 178 -28.02 2.48 -35.87
N GLU A 179 -27.72 3.06 -34.72
CA GLU A 179 -28.26 2.60 -33.45
C GLU A 179 -29.79 2.83 -33.35
N ALA A 180 -30.24 4.00 -33.74
CA ALA A 180 -31.71 4.31 -33.78
C ALA A 180 -32.44 3.34 -34.71
N TRP A 181 -31.88 3.11 -35.91
CA TRP A 181 -32.44 2.15 -36.85
C TRP A 181 -32.50 0.72 -36.29
N ARG A 182 -31.48 0.33 -35.55
CA ARG A 182 -31.42 -0.99 -34.87
C ARG A 182 -32.52 -1.13 -33.85
N TYR A 183 -32.74 -0.08 -33.04
CA TYR A 183 -33.82 -0.09 -32.03
C TYR A 183 -35.26 -0.08 -32.63
N GLU A 184 -35.45 0.46 -33.83
CA GLU A 184 -36.74 0.43 -34.46
C GLU A 184 -37.04 -0.90 -35.19
N LYS A 185 -35.97 -1.65 -35.53
CA LYS A 185 -36.11 -2.90 -36.27
C LYS A 185 -36.38 -4.11 -35.39
N ASP A 186 -35.97 -4.09 -34.13
CA ASP A 186 -36.14 -5.17 -33.14
C ASP A 186 -37.44 -4.98 -32.34
#